data_9d5fe10d5cd14b1890b4c46f9d51a261
#
_entry.id   9d5fe10d5cd14b1890b4c46f9d51a261
#
_cell.length_a   1.000
_cell.length_b   1.000
_cell.length_c   1.000
_cell.angle_alpha   90.00
_cell.angle_beta   90.00
_cell.angle_gamma   90.00
#
_symmetry.space_group_name_H-M   'P 1'
#
loop_
_entity.id
_entity.type
_entity.pdbx_description
1 polymer ?
#
loop_
_entity_poly.entity_id
_entity_poly.type
_entity_poly.pdbx_seq_one_letter_code
_entity_poly.pdbx_strand_id
1 'polypeptide(L)'
;RKMRPDVIIRYPGGENHQMVIDSKVSLTAYVNYVNAEDADEARLALKQHLVSVRKHIDELAGKSYQDYVGKGEHVMMFIPNEAAYLAAMQADHALWQYAYEKKVLLLSPTNLIAALKLVATGQADPQCNRYSRGGRKIVR
;
A
#
# COMPACT_ATOMS: atom_id res chain seq x y z
N ARG A 1 -2.95 -17.80 15.78
CA ARG A 1 -4.20 -17.40 15.21
C ARG A 1 -4.06 -17.03 13.75
N LYS A 2 -5.00 -17.49 12.97
CA LYS A 2 -4.95 -17.26 11.55
C LYS A 2 -5.26 -15.81 11.22
N MET A 3 -4.44 -15.22 10.39
CA MET A 3 -4.62 -13.84 9.96
C MET A 3 -5.28 -13.80 8.59
N ARG A 4 -6.19 -12.84 8.41
CA ARG A 4 -6.89 -12.68 7.16
C ARG A 4 -6.70 -11.29 6.63
N PRO A 5 -6.27 -11.15 5.39
CA PRO A 5 -6.23 -9.83 4.76
C PRO A 5 -7.63 -9.36 4.43
N ASP A 6 -7.80 -8.06 4.29
CA ASP A 6 -9.09 -7.51 3.91
C ASP A 6 -9.45 -7.85 2.47
N VAL A 7 -8.48 -7.81 1.58
CA VAL A 7 -8.72 -8.04 0.16
C VAL A 7 -7.56 -8.82 -0.42
N ILE A 8 -7.87 -9.80 -1.25
CA ILE A 8 -6.89 -10.52 -2.04
C ILE A 8 -7.31 -10.38 -3.50
N ILE A 9 -6.39 -9.88 -4.32
CA ILE A 9 -6.63 -9.72 -5.74
C ILE A 9 -5.73 -10.67 -6.49
N ARG A 10 -6.32 -11.51 -7.32
CA ARG A 10 -5.56 -12.44 -8.15
C ARG A 10 -5.49 -11.88 -9.55
N TYR A 11 -4.35 -12.03 -10.17
CA TYR A 11 -4.17 -11.54 -11.52
C TYR A 11 -3.40 -12.56 -12.35
N PRO A 12 -3.52 -12.49 -13.68
CA PRO A 12 -2.88 -13.47 -14.57
C PRO A 12 -1.36 -13.40 -14.44
N GLY A 13 -0.70 -14.48 -14.71
CA GLY A 13 0.75 -14.48 -14.75
C GLY A 13 1.39 -15.61 -14.00
N GLY A 14 0.63 -16.59 -13.56
CA GLY A 14 1.20 -17.77 -12.94
C GLY A 14 0.72 -17.95 -11.52
N GLU A 15 1.34 -18.92 -10.88
CA GLU A 15 0.97 -19.25 -9.52
C GLU A 15 1.31 -18.12 -8.57
N ASN A 16 0.44 -17.94 -7.62
CA ASN A 16 0.69 -16.99 -6.52
C ASN A 16 0.79 -15.54 -6.96
N HIS A 17 0.23 -15.21 -8.11
CA HIS A 17 0.15 -13.83 -8.51
C HIS A 17 -1.04 -13.21 -7.83
N GLN A 18 -0.83 -12.81 -6.58
CA GLN A 18 -1.87 -12.25 -5.75
C GLN A 18 -1.38 -10.97 -5.11
N MET A 19 -2.30 -10.04 -4.98
CA MET A 19 -2.04 -8.78 -4.32
C MET A 19 -2.86 -8.77 -3.05
N VAL A 20 -2.22 -8.60 -1.91
CA VAL A 20 -2.89 -8.60 -0.62
C VAL A 20 -2.97 -7.18 -0.12
N ILE A 21 -4.17 -6.74 0.24
CA ILE A 21 -4.42 -5.38 0.68
C ILE A 21 -5.06 -5.40 2.06
N ASP A 22 -4.55 -4.58 2.96
CA ASP A 22 -5.10 -4.43 4.30
C ASP A 22 -5.31 -2.96 4.57
N SER A 23 -6.45 -2.58 5.14
CA SER A 23 -6.83 -1.18 5.26
C SER A 23 -7.24 -0.77 6.68
N LYS A 24 -6.77 -1.45 7.69
CA LYS A 24 -7.24 -1.23 9.05
C LYS A 24 -6.55 -0.11 9.82
N VAL A 25 -5.89 0.80 9.12
CA VAL A 25 -5.24 1.90 9.80
C VAL A 25 -6.27 2.87 10.38
N SER A 26 -6.01 3.35 11.60
CA SER A 26 -6.89 4.31 12.24
C SER A 26 -6.65 5.71 11.71
N LEU A 27 -7.72 6.44 11.44
CA LEU A 27 -7.62 7.83 10.98
C LEU A 27 -8.01 8.83 12.07
N THR A 28 -8.22 8.37 13.30
CA THR A 28 -8.65 9.24 14.38
C THR A 28 -7.69 10.41 14.59
N ALA A 29 -6.39 10.13 14.61
CA ALA A 29 -5.41 11.18 14.84
C ALA A 29 -5.39 12.17 13.68
N TYR A 30 -5.62 11.70 12.47
CA TYR A 30 -5.68 12.60 11.33
C TYR A 30 -6.90 13.54 11.43
N VAL A 31 -8.03 13.00 11.86
CA VAL A 31 -9.22 13.83 12.07
C VAL A 31 -8.93 14.90 13.12
N ASN A 32 -8.27 14.52 14.20
CA ASN A 32 -7.90 15.48 15.23
C ASN A 32 -6.96 16.55 14.68
N TYR A 33 -6.06 16.17 13.80
CA TYR A 33 -5.15 17.09 13.18
C TYR A 33 -5.90 18.14 12.35
N VAL A 34 -6.87 17.69 11.57
CA VAL A 34 -7.66 18.59 10.72
C VAL A 34 -8.48 19.54 11.57
N ASN A 35 -8.96 19.07 12.71
CA ASN A 35 -9.83 19.86 13.58
C ASN A 35 -9.09 20.62 14.66
N ALA A 36 -7.76 20.61 14.65
CA ALA A 36 -6.97 21.26 15.69
C ALA A 36 -7.19 22.77 15.65
N GLU A 37 -7.25 23.38 16.85
CA GLU A 37 -7.55 24.78 16.96
C GLU A 37 -6.29 25.64 17.06
N ASP A 38 -5.15 25.06 17.33
CA ASP A 38 -3.89 25.80 17.34
C ASP A 38 -2.75 24.93 16.85
N ALA A 39 -1.59 25.55 16.68
CA ALA A 39 -0.45 24.87 16.07
C ALA A 39 0.10 23.75 16.95
N ASP A 40 0.04 23.92 18.26
CA ASP A 40 0.56 22.88 19.15
C ASP A 40 -0.32 21.65 19.12
N GLU A 41 -1.61 21.85 19.12
CA GLU A 41 -2.56 20.76 19.02
C GLU A 41 -2.42 20.04 17.69
N ALA A 42 -2.25 20.80 16.63
CA ALA A 42 -2.06 20.21 15.29
C ALA A 42 -0.80 19.37 15.24
N ARG A 43 0.28 19.89 15.81
CA ARG A 43 1.56 19.19 15.80
C ARG A 43 1.47 17.88 16.56
N LEU A 44 0.80 17.89 17.70
CA LEU A 44 0.64 16.67 18.48
C LEU A 44 -0.21 15.65 17.75
N ALA A 45 -1.30 16.11 17.15
CA ALA A 45 -2.18 15.20 16.41
C ALA A 45 -1.47 14.57 15.21
N LEU A 46 -0.67 15.37 14.51
CA LEU A 46 0.10 14.86 13.37
C LEU A 46 1.10 13.81 13.83
N LYS A 47 1.75 14.06 14.95
CA LYS A 47 2.69 13.09 15.50
C LYS A 47 1.98 11.78 15.84
N GLN A 48 0.79 11.88 16.41
CA GLN A 48 0.01 10.70 16.74
C GLN A 48 -0.44 9.95 15.49
N HIS A 49 -0.72 10.70 14.42
CA HIS A 49 -1.06 10.08 13.15
C HIS A 49 0.11 9.24 12.63
N LEU A 50 1.31 9.78 12.71
CA LEU A 50 2.49 9.02 12.29
C LEU A 50 2.70 7.78 13.15
N VAL A 51 2.50 7.91 14.46
CA VAL A 51 2.62 6.75 15.35
C VAL A 51 1.62 5.69 14.97
N SER A 52 0.39 6.10 14.65
CA SER A 52 -0.65 5.16 14.27
C SER A 52 -0.29 4.44 12.97
N VAL A 53 0.22 5.18 11.98
CA VAL A 53 0.60 4.57 10.71
C VAL A 53 1.75 3.60 10.91
N ARG A 54 2.77 3.99 11.65
CA ARG A 54 3.91 3.11 11.89
C ARG A 54 3.52 1.86 12.67
N LYS A 55 2.64 2.02 13.64
CA LYS A 55 2.17 0.88 14.40
C LYS A 55 1.48 -0.13 13.50
N HIS A 56 0.66 0.37 12.58
CA HIS A 56 -0.04 -0.53 11.67
C HIS A 56 0.92 -1.21 10.71
N ILE A 57 1.94 -0.49 10.24
CA ILE A 57 2.98 -1.10 9.43
C ILE A 57 3.64 -2.26 10.19
N ASP A 58 3.97 -2.03 11.45
CA ASP A 58 4.62 -3.06 12.26
C ASP A 58 3.69 -4.26 12.47
N GLU A 59 2.41 -4.00 12.67
CA GLU A 59 1.43 -5.06 12.84
C GLU A 59 1.31 -5.90 11.58
N LEU A 60 1.28 -5.27 10.43
CA LEU A 60 1.22 -6.00 9.18
C LEU A 60 2.50 -6.79 8.93
N ALA A 61 3.64 -6.20 9.26
CA ALA A 61 4.91 -6.88 9.07
C ALA A 61 4.99 -8.14 9.92
N GLY A 62 4.29 -8.13 11.06
CA GLY A 62 4.29 -9.28 11.96
C GLY A 62 3.28 -10.35 11.60
N LYS A 63 2.38 -10.08 10.65
CA LYS A 63 1.38 -11.06 10.28
C LYS A 63 1.93 -12.01 9.23
N SER A 64 1.41 -13.25 9.25
CA SER A 64 1.86 -14.25 8.29
C SER A 64 1.01 -14.19 7.03
N TYR A 65 1.22 -13.16 6.25
CA TYR A 65 0.55 -13.07 4.95
C TYR A 65 1.34 -13.77 3.85
N GLN A 66 2.46 -14.39 4.22
CA GLN A 66 3.28 -15.10 3.25
C GLN A 66 2.53 -16.22 2.56
N ASP A 67 1.48 -16.74 3.21
CA ASP A 67 0.66 -17.78 2.59
C ASP A 67 -0.14 -17.23 1.41
N TYR A 68 -0.30 -15.93 1.33
CA TYR A 68 -1.11 -15.30 0.30
C TYR A 68 -0.28 -14.61 -0.77
N VAL A 69 0.95 -14.23 -0.44
CA VAL A 69 1.82 -13.55 -1.40
C VAL A 69 3.05 -14.41 -1.61
N GLY A 70 3.70 -14.21 -2.72
CA GLY A 70 4.92 -14.91 -3.01
C GLY A 70 6.02 -14.50 -2.05
N LYS A 71 6.98 -15.37 -1.89
CA LYS A 71 8.11 -15.10 -1.02
C LYS A 71 8.83 -13.85 -1.51
N GLY A 72 9.02 -12.92 -0.62
CA GLY A 72 9.66 -11.67 -0.95
C GLY A 72 8.75 -10.60 -1.48
N GLU A 73 7.49 -10.91 -1.67
CA GLU A 73 6.54 -9.91 -2.15
C GLU A 73 5.99 -9.10 -0.99
N HIS A 74 5.37 -7.99 -1.34
CA HIS A 74 4.91 -7.03 -0.36
C HIS A 74 3.42 -7.14 -0.11
N VAL A 75 3.03 -6.82 1.12
CA VAL A 75 1.62 -6.63 1.46
C VAL A 75 1.32 -5.15 1.30
N MET A 76 0.18 -4.83 0.75
CA MET A 76 -0.20 -3.43 0.53
C MET A 76 -1.05 -2.94 1.67
N MET A 77 -0.66 -1.79 2.23
CA MET A 77 -1.39 -1.15 3.30
C MET A 77 -2.11 0.06 2.74
N PHE A 78 -3.42 -0.02 2.73
CA PHE A 78 -4.25 1.02 2.15
C PHE A 78 -4.63 2.05 3.21
N ILE A 79 -4.31 3.31 2.96
CA ILE A 79 -4.74 4.41 3.81
C ILE A 79 -5.93 5.06 3.09
N PRO A 80 -7.14 4.93 3.63
CA PRO A 80 -8.37 5.25 2.88
C PRO A 80 -8.70 6.73 2.79
N ASN A 81 -7.70 7.58 2.85
CA ASN A 81 -7.89 9.02 2.73
C ASN A 81 -6.64 9.62 2.13
N GLU A 82 -6.77 10.23 0.97
CA GLU A 82 -5.62 10.77 0.25
C GLU A 82 -4.87 11.81 1.08
N ALA A 83 -5.61 12.69 1.74
CA ALA A 83 -4.98 13.75 2.54
C ALA A 83 -4.26 13.20 3.74
N ALA A 84 -4.79 12.14 4.37
CA ALA A 84 -4.12 11.51 5.49
C ALA A 84 -2.83 10.83 5.06
N TYR A 85 -2.85 10.21 3.88
CA TYR A 85 -1.66 9.61 3.31
C TYR A 85 -0.58 10.68 3.06
N LEU A 86 -0.98 11.78 2.42
CA LEU A 86 -0.04 12.85 2.11
C LEU A 86 0.50 13.51 3.36
N ALA A 87 -0.36 13.71 4.36
CA ALA A 87 0.09 14.32 5.62
C ALA A 87 1.18 13.49 6.27
N ALA A 88 1.02 12.17 6.26
CA ALA A 88 2.02 11.30 6.84
C ALA A 88 3.32 11.33 6.04
N MET A 89 3.21 11.30 4.71
CA MET A 89 4.40 11.30 3.86
C MET A 89 5.17 12.60 3.95
N GLN A 90 4.48 13.72 4.08
CA GLN A 90 5.12 15.01 4.18
C GLN A 90 5.76 15.23 5.55
N ALA A 91 5.16 14.67 6.58
CA ALA A 91 5.68 14.83 7.93
C ALA A 91 6.84 13.90 8.24
N ASP A 92 6.93 12.78 7.54
CA ASP A 92 7.99 11.81 7.80
C ASP A 92 8.47 11.26 6.46
N HIS A 93 9.53 11.84 5.95
CA HIS A 93 10.05 11.47 4.63
C HIS A 93 10.65 10.07 4.59
N ALA A 94 10.90 9.47 5.74
CA ALA A 94 11.45 8.12 5.81
C ALA A 94 10.36 7.06 5.93
N LEU A 95 9.10 7.48 6.01
CA LEU A 95 8.03 6.54 6.31
C LEU A 95 7.85 5.48 5.24
N TRP A 96 7.90 5.88 3.98
CA TRP A 96 7.71 4.94 2.88
C TRP A 96 8.81 3.89 2.87
N GLN A 97 10.07 4.33 3.08
CA GLN A 97 11.20 3.41 3.12
C GLN A 97 11.11 2.48 4.33
N TYR A 98 10.67 3.02 5.46
CA TYR A 98 10.46 2.22 6.66
C TYR A 98 9.50 1.07 6.39
N ALA A 99 8.38 1.37 5.74
CA ALA A 99 7.40 0.35 5.41
C ALA A 99 7.96 -0.64 4.38
N TYR A 100 8.61 -0.10 3.36
CA TYR A 100 9.14 -0.93 2.29
C TYR A 100 10.11 -1.97 2.81
N GLU A 101 10.97 -1.58 3.74
CA GLU A 101 11.93 -2.51 4.32
C GLU A 101 11.26 -3.60 5.13
N LYS A 102 10.05 -3.37 5.58
CA LYS A 102 9.26 -4.37 6.29
C LYS A 102 8.30 -5.12 5.37
N LYS A 103 8.50 -4.99 4.07
CA LYS A 103 7.67 -5.67 3.06
C LYS A 103 6.24 -5.17 3.06
N VAL A 104 6.06 -3.91 3.35
CA VAL A 104 4.75 -3.26 3.32
C VAL A 104 4.81 -2.09 2.34
N LEU A 105 3.87 -2.02 1.42
CA LEU A 105 3.76 -0.91 0.49
C LEU A 105 2.57 -0.05 0.90
N LEU A 106 2.82 1.23 1.09
CA LEU A 106 1.77 2.17 1.47
C LEU A 106 1.06 2.66 0.22
N LEU A 107 -0.27 2.61 0.24
CA LEU A 107 -1.09 3.04 -0.89
C LEU A 107 -2.12 4.05 -0.45
N SER A 108 -2.30 5.07 -1.27
CA SER A 108 -3.41 6.00 -1.14
C SER A 108 -4.55 5.56 -2.07
N PRO A 109 -5.72 6.16 -1.97
CA PRO A 109 -6.80 5.85 -2.90
C PRO A 109 -6.40 6.01 -4.36
N THR A 110 -5.66 7.06 -4.70
CA THR A 110 -5.20 7.25 -6.06
C THR A 110 -4.27 6.14 -6.51
N ASN A 111 -3.33 5.74 -5.66
CA ASN A 111 -2.41 4.66 -5.99
C ASN A 111 -3.15 3.33 -6.15
N LEU A 112 -4.16 3.10 -5.32
CA LEU A 112 -4.91 1.86 -5.40
C LEU A 112 -5.67 1.78 -6.70
N ILE A 113 -6.29 2.87 -7.12
CA ILE A 113 -7.01 2.88 -8.39
C ILE A 113 -6.06 2.57 -9.54
N ALA A 114 -4.88 3.17 -9.53
CA ALA A 114 -3.90 2.93 -10.58
C ALA A 114 -3.48 1.45 -10.60
N ALA A 115 -3.24 0.89 -9.42
CA ALA A 115 -2.84 -0.51 -9.34
C ALA A 115 -3.93 -1.43 -9.85
N LEU A 116 -5.18 -1.15 -9.50
CA LEU A 116 -6.29 -1.97 -9.94
C LEU A 116 -6.49 -1.87 -11.45
N LYS A 117 -6.27 -0.70 -12.01
CA LYS A 117 -6.39 -0.54 -13.46
C LYS A 117 -5.33 -1.32 -14.19
N LEU A 118 -4.11 -1.34 -13.68
CA LEU A 118 -3.04 -2.11 -14.29
C LEU A 118 -3.37 -3.59 -14.29
N VAL A 119 -3.93 -4.08 -13.19
CA VAL A 119 -4.32 -5.48 -13.10
C VAL A 119 -5.46 -5.77 -14.07
N ALA A 120 -6.46 -4.90 -14.10
CA ALA A 120 -7.65 -5.14 -14.91
C ALA A 120 -7.35 -5.10 -16.40
N THR A 121 -6.38 -4.30 -16.83
CA THR A 121 -6.05 -4.20 -18.24
C THR A 121 -5.01 -5.23 -18.68
N GLY A 122 -4.51 -6.03 -17.74
CA GLY A 122 -3.49 -7.00 -18.06
C GLY A 122 -2.12 -6.41 -18.25
N GLN A 123 -1.94 -5.14 -17.94
CA GLN A 123 -0.65 -4.50 -18.09
C GLN A 123 0.39 -5.09 -17.16
N ALA A 124 -0.08 -5.67 -16.07
CA ALA A 124 0.81 -6.29 -15.11
C ALA A 124 1.26 -7.68 -15.57
N ASP A 125 0.69 -8.18 -16.64
CA ASP A 125 1.02 -9.50 -17.16
C ASP A 125 2.34 -9.45 -17.92
N PRO A 126 3.36 -10.14 -17.45
CA PRO A 126 4.65 -10.16 -18.16
C PRO A 126 4.55 -10.69 -19.56
N GLN A 127 3.64 -11.60 -19.79
CA GLN A 127 3.45 -12.15 -21.12
C GLN A 127 3.03 -11.07 -22.10
N CYS A 128 2.08 -10.29 -21.70
CA CYS A 128 1.57 -9.23 -22.54
C CYS A 128 2.67 -8.27 -22.94
N ASN A 129 3.48 -7.88 -21.97
CA ASN A 129 4.56 -6.96 -22.22
C ASN A 129 5.59 -7.53 -23.19
N ARG A 130 5.95 -8.75 -22.97
CA ARG A 130 6.94 -9.38 -23.80
C ARG A 130 6.45 -9.51 -25.22
N TYR A 131 5.20 -9.77 -25.36
CA TYR A 131 4.60 -9.91 -26.64
C TYR A 131 4.66 -8.64 -27.44
N SER A 132 4.33 -7.56 -26.79
CA SER A 132 4.39 -6.27 -27.45
C SER A 132 5.75 -6.00 -28.00
N ARG A 133 6.75 -6.31 -27.22
CA ARG A 133 8.10 -6.08 -27.66
C ARG A 133 8.48 -6.98 -28.80
N GLY A 134 8.04 -8.20 -28.71
CA GLY A 134 8.30 -9.13 -29.78
C GLY A 134 7.70 -8.68 -31.07
N GLY A 135 6.49 -8.16 -30.98
CA GLY A 135 5.86 -7.66 -32.17
C GLY A 135 6.66 -6.56 -32.83
N ARG A 136 7.18 -5.71 -32.03
CA ARG A 136 7.97 -4.63 -32.60
C ARG A 136 9.17 -5.15 -33.32
N LYS A 137 9.82 -6.09 -32.71
CA LYS A 137 11.00 -6.63 -33.37
C LYS A 137 10.67 -7.22 -34.71
N ILE A 138 9.59 -7.87 -34.76
CA ILE A 138 9.21 -8.55 -35.98
C ILE A 138 8.91 -7.58 -37.07
N VAL A 139 8.49 -6.42 -36.69
CA VAL A 139 8.08 -5.45 -37.67
C VAL A 139 9.19 -5.03 -38.60
N ARG A 140 10.40 -5.23 -38.22
CA ARG A 140 11.48 -4.82 -39.13
C ARG A 140 11.57 -5.67 -40.29
#